data_e1f1e1a874cd5b85cf797bd54e7f2963
#
_entry.id   e1f1e1a874cd5b85cf797bd54e7f2963
#
_cell.length_a   1.000
_cell.length_b   1.000
_cell.length_c   1.000
_cell.angle_alpha   90.00
_cell.angle_beta   90.00
_cell.angle_gamma   90.00
#
_symmetry.space_group_name_H-M   'P 1'
#
loop_
_entity.id
_entity.type
_entity.pdbx_description
1 polymer ?
#
loop_
_entity_poly.entity_id
_entity_poly.type
_entity_poly.pdbx_seq_one_letter_code
_entity_poly.pdbx_strand_id
1 'polypeptide(L)'
;MVVESEIIKLLNSKGIKAYMERPKNAPEEYVIVEKTGTSSKDWVTTSTIAIKSHATSLLQAAQLNEKIKKIMVYADVRGLSSIRLINDYNFTNIATKEYRYQAVFSVVTRQFMEE
;
A
#
# COMPACT_ATOMS: atom_id res chain seq x y z
N MET A 1 -6.24 8.53 -13.36
CA MET A 1 -5.18 7.79 -12.66
C MET A 1 -5.78 6.83 -11.66
N VAL A 2 -5.37 5.59 -11.69
CA VAL A 2 -5.70 4.65 -10.64
C VAL A 2 -4.53 4.62 -9.66
N VAL A 3 -4.72 5.23 -8.48
CA VAL A 3 -3.64 5.42 -7.51
C VAL A 3 -3.03 4.08 -7.08
N GLU A 4 -3.88 3.07 -6.87
CA GLU A 4 -3.40 1.73 -6.48
C GLU A 4 -2.43 1.17 -7.51
N SER A 5 -2.72 1.36 -8.80
CA SER A 5 -1.85 0.86 -9.87
C SER A 5 -0.48 1.54 -9.85
N GLU A 6 -0.44 2.84 -9.58
CA GLU A 6 0.81 3.57 -9.50
C GLU A 6 1.66 3.11 -8.31
N ILE A 7 1.01 2.86 -7.19
CA ILE A 7 1.70 2.34 -6.01
C ILE A 7 2.22 0.92 -6.26
N ILE A 8 1.41 0.08 -6.92
CA ILE A 8 1.84 -1.28 -7.26
C ILE A 8 3.06 -1.25 -8.18
N LYS A 9 3.07 -0.37 -9.18
CA LYS A 9 4.25 -0.22 -10.06
C LYS A 9 5.48 0.17 -9.27
N LEU A 10 5.33 1.12 -8.34
CA LEU A 10 6.43 1.54 -7.48
C LEU A 10 6.97 0.36 -6.67
N LEU A 11 6.08 -0.35 -5.98
CA LEU A 11 6.48 -1.47 -5.13
C LEU A 11 7.13 -2.58 -5.94
N ASN A 12 6.56 -2.92 -7.10
CA ASN A 12 7.14 -3.93 -7.99
C ASN A 12 8.54 -3.52 -8.44
N SER A 13 8.76 -2.23 -8.69
CA SER A 13 10.08 -1.73 -9.10
C SER A 13 11.13 -1.88 -7.99
N LYS A 14 10.67 -2.00 -6.75
CA LYS A 14 11.54 -2.20 -5.59
C LYS A 14 11.66 -3.67 -5.18
N GLY A 15 11.14 -4.58 -6.01
CA GLY A 15 11.23 -6.02 -5.74
C GLY A 15 10.13 -6.56 -4.85
N ILE A 16 9.10 -5.76 -4.56
CA ILE A 16 7.97 -6.20 -3.75
C ILE A 16 6.87 -6.72 -4.67
N LYS A 17 6.34 -7.90 -4.36
CA LYS A 17 5.22 -8.48 -5.12
C LYS A 17 3.93 -7.87 -4.62
N ALA A 18 3.38 -6.95 -5.40
CA ALA A 18 2.21 -6.14 -5.01
C ALA A 18 1.05 -6.38 -5.96
N TYR A 19 -0.16 -6.45 -5.40
CA TYR A 19 -1.38 -6.76 -6.13
C TYR A 19 -2.54 -5.91 -5.61
N MET A 20 -3.58 -5.73 -6.43
CA MET A 20 -4.81 -5.09 -5.98
C MET A 20 -5.72 -6.08 -5.24
N GLU A 21 -5.61 -7.35 -5.58
CA GLU A 21 -6.37 -8.40 -4.91
C GLU A 21 -5.49 -9.65 -4.79
N ARG A 22 -5.85 -10.55 -3.89
CA ARG A 22 -5.05 -11.74 -3.64
C ARG A 22 -4.92 -12.58 -4.90
N PRO A 23 -3.69 -12.88 -5.36
CA PRO A 23 -3.50 -13.71 -6.55
C PRO A 23 -3.88 -15.16 -6.23
N LYS A 24 -4.24 -15.91 -7.29
CA LYS A 24 -4.68 -17.30 -7.16
C LYS A 24 -3.61 -18.17 -6.49
N ASN A 25 -2.36 -17.99 -6.89
CA ASN A 25 -1.23 -18.70 -6.30
C ASN A 25 -0.34 -17.68 -5.61
N ALA A 26 -0.75 -17.25 -4.41
CA ALA A 26 -0.05 -16.20 -3.69
C ALA A 26 1.37 -16.64 -3.32
N PRO A 27 2.39 -15.79 -3.56
CA PRO A 27 3.74 -16.08 -3.09
C PRO A 27 3.82 -16.04 -1.57
N GLU A 28 4.96 -16.48 -1.01
CA GLU A 28 5.14 -16.49 0.44
C GLU A 28 5.07 -15.09 1.05
N GLU A 29 5.65 -14.12 0.35
CA GLU A 29 5.57 -12.70 0.77
C GLU A 29 4.98 -11.87 -0.35
N TYR A 30 3.98 -11.10 -0.02
CA TYR A 30 3.33 -10.21 -0.99
C TYR A 30 2.55 -9.14 -0.25
N VAL A 31 2.16 -8.10 -0.98
CA VAL A 31 1.32 -7.05 -0.41
C VAL A 31 0.08 -6.85 -1.27
N ILE A 32 -0.99 -6.44 -0.60
CA ILE A 32 -2.24 -6.04 -1.26
C ILE A 32 -2.41 -4.54 -1.04
N VAL A 33 -2.62 -3.81 -2.12
CA VAL A 33 -2.83 -2.37 -2.10
C VAL A 33 -4.32 -2.09 -2.29
N GLU A 34 -4.93 -1.47 -1.31
CA GLU A 34 -6.37 -1.24 -1.28
C GLU A 34 -6.67 0.23 -0.98
N LYS A 35 -7.53 0.84 -1.80
CA LYS A 35 -8.03 2.17 -1.50
C LYS A 35 -9.32 2.03 -0.69
N THR A 36 -9.32 2.60 0.51
CA THR A 36 -10.46 2.48 1.43
C THR A 36 -11.32 3.72 1.46
N GLY A 37 -10.86 4.84 0.91
CA GLY A 37 -11.65 6.05 0.87
C GLY A 37 -11.02 7.10 -0.03
N THR A 38 -11.82 8.08 -0.42
CA THR A 38 -11.40 9.17 -1.30
C THR A 38 -12.19 10.41 -0.93
N SER A 39 -11.50 11.56 -0.90
CA SER A 39 -12.17 12.86 -0.84
C SER A 39 -11.50 13.80 -1.84
N SER A 40 -12.30 14.69 -2.43
CA SER A 40 -11.80 15.64 -3.42
C SER A 40 -12.26 17.04 -3.06
N LYS A 41 -11.32 17.99 -3.12
CA LYS A 41 -11.62 19.39 -2.85
C LYS A 41 -10.57 20.24 -3.56
N ASP A 42 -11.04 21.28 -4.25
CA ASP A 42 -10.15 22.27 -4.88
C ASP A 42 -9.10 21.65 -5.79
N TRP A 43 -9.53 20.72 -6.68
CA TRP A 43 -8.67 20.05 -7.65
C TRP A 43 -7.64 19.11 -7.01
N VAL A 44 -7.83 18.80 -5.73
CA VAL A 44 -6.95 17.90 -4.99
C VAL A 44 -7.77 16.71 -4.54
N THR A 45 -7.27 15.51 -4.81
CA THR A 45 -7.88 14.28 -4.36
C THR A 45 -6.98 13.66 -3.30
N THR A 46 -7.58 13.33 -2.15
CA THR A 46 -6.89 12.61 -1.08
C THR A 46 -7.46 11.22 -1.01
N SER A 47 -6.61 10.22 -1.18
CA SER A 47 -6.99 8.81 -1.10
C SER A 47 -6.41 8.19 0.16
N THR A 48 -7.21 7.37 0.83
CA THR A 48 -6.72 6.56 1.94
C THR A 48 -6.37 5.20 1.37
N ILE A 49 -5.10 4.83 1.52
CA ILE A 49 -4.55 3.59 0.94
C ILE A 49 -4.09 2.69 2.07
N ALA A 50 -4.61 1.48 2.11
CA ALA A 50 -4.16 0.45 3.04
C ALA A 50 -3.28 -0.52 2.28
N ILE A 51 -2.09 -0.78 2.81
CA ILE A 51 -1.17 -1.77 2.24
C ILE A 51 -1.00 -2.89 3.25
N LYS A 52 -1.48 -4.07 2.86
CA LYS A 52 -1.47 -5.26 3.71
C LYS A 52 -0.26 -6.11 3.35
N SER A 53 0.64 -6.28 4.30
CA SER A 53 1.87 -7.06 4.11
C SER A 53 1.66 -8.47 4.64
N HIS A 54 1.67 -9.44 3.73
CA HIS A 54 1.46 -10.86 4.05
C HIS A 54 2.78 -11.61 4.00
N ALA A 55 3.00 -12.50 4.96
CA ALA A 55 4.19 -13.33 5.00
C ALA A 55 3.90 -14.66 5.72
N THR A 56 4.90 -15.53 5.78
CA THR A 56 4.74 -16.87 6.39
C THR A 56 4.95 -16.88 7.89
N SER A 57 5.43 -15.77 8.46
CA SER A 57 5.56 -15.62 9.92
C SER A 57 5.25 -14.19 10.31
N LEU A 58 4.95 -14.00 11.60
CA LEU A 58 4.66 -12.68 12.12
C LEU A 58 5.85 -11.75 11.97
N LEU A 59 7.06 -12.25 12.26
CA LEU A 59 8.26 -11.44 12.12
C LEU A 59 8.48 -10.99 10.68
N GLN A 60 8.32 -11.91 9.72
CA GLN A 60 8.48 -11.57 8.31
C GLN A 60 7.43 -10.57 7.85
N ALA A 61 6.18 -10.71 8.31
CA ALA A 61 5.13 -9.75 7.99
C ALA A 61 5.47 -8.37 8.54
N ALA A 62 5.97 -8.30 9.77
CA ALA A 62 6.38 -7.04 10.38
C ALA A 62 7.55 -6.40 9.63
N GLN A 63 8.53 -7.20 9.24
CA GLN A 63 9.69 -6.72 8.48
C GLN A 63 9.27 -6.19 7.11
N LEU A 64 8.37 -6.90 6.43
CA LEU A 64 7.84 -6.46 5.14
C LEU A 64 7.11 -5.13 5.31
N ASN A 65 6.31 -5.00 6.36
CA ASN A 65 5.59 -3.77 6.67
C ASN A 65 6.54 -2.58 6.86
N GLU A 66 7.66 -2.78 7.59
CA GLU A 66 8.67 -1.73 7.78
C GLU A 66 9.30 -1.32 6.45
N LYS A 67 9.56 -2.29 5.59
CA LYS A 67 10.10 -2.04 4.25
C LYS A 67 9.12 -1.22 3.40
N ILE A 68 7.83 -1.58 3.45
CA ILE A 68 6.77 -0.85 2.73
C ILE A 68 6.69 0.59 3.22
N LYS A 69 6.71 0.80 4.54
CA LYS A 69 6.64 2.16 5.09
C LYS A 69 7.81 3.01 4.60
N LYS A 70 9.01 2.45 4.58
CA LYS A 70 10.19 3.17 4.11
C LYS A 70 10.08 3.52 2.63
N ILE A 71 9.65 2.58 1.80
CA ILE A 71 9.47 2.83 0.37
C ILE A 71 8.44 3.93 0.14
N MET A 72 7.31 3.88 0.82
CA MET A 72 6.22 4.84 0.62
C MET A 72 6.60 6.24 1.08
N VAL A 73 7.28 6.36 2.21
CA VAL A 73 7.66 7.68 2.76
C VAL A 73 8.64 8.40 1.83
N TYR A 74 9.51 7.67 1.17
CA TYR A 74 10.50 8.25 0.26
C TYR A 74 10.10 8.14 -1.22
N ALA A 75 8.84 7.83 -1.48
CA ALA A 75 8.38 7.65 -2.85
C ALA A 75 8.37 8.98 -3.61
N ASP A 76 8.82 8.92 -4.86
CA ASP A 76 8.78 10.05 -5.78
C ASP A 76 8.10 9.53 -7.05
N VAL A 77 6.78 9.66 -7.09
CA VAL A 77 5.96 9.15 -8.20
C VAL A 77 5.23 10.32 -8.83
N ARG A 78 5.33 10.42 -10.15
CA ARG A 78 4.66 11.48 -10.89
C ARG A 78 3.15 11.38 -10.69
N GLY A 79 2.54 12.52 -10.35
CA GLY A 79 1.10 12.58 -10.09
C GLY A 79 0.72 12.41 -8.63
N LEU A 80 1.64 11.94 -7.79
CA LEU A 80 1.42 11.82 -6.36
C LEU A 80 2.14 12.97 -5.65
N SER A 81 1.37 13.95 -5.14
CA SER A 81 1.93 15.15 -4.54
C SER A 81 2.51 14.91 -3.16
N SER A 82 1.87 14.08 -2.37
CA SER A 82 2.38 13.74 -1.05
C SER A 82 1.85 12.38 -0.60
N ILE A 83 2.64 11.71 0.22
CA ILE A 83 2.27 10.43 0.83
C ILE A 83 2.62 10.54 2.30
N ARG A 84 1.65 10.29 3.16
CA ARG A 84 1.84 10.38 4.61
C ARG A 84 1.32 9.13 5.28
N LEU A 85 2.14 8.55 6.16
CA LEU A 85 1.71 7.42 6.98
C LEU A 85 0.74 7.91 8.05
N ILE A 86 -0.45 7.29 8.11
CA ILE A 86 -1.46 7.62 9.12
C ILE A 86 -1.35 6.66 10.29
N ASN A 87 -1.22 5.37 10.01
CA ASN A 87 -1.25 4.34 11.04
C ASN A 87 -0.68 3.04 10.49
N ASP A 88 -0.18 2.18 11.37
CA ASP A 88 0.16 0.81 10.98
C ASP A 88 -0.03 -0.09 12.21
N TYR A 89 -0.39 -1.35 11.94
CA TYR A 89 -0.71 -2.27 13.02
C TYR A 89 -0.70 -3.71 12.53
N ASN A 90 -0.61 -4.62 13.51
CA ASN A 90 -0.70 -6.05 13.28
C ASN A 90 -2.16 -6.38 12.92
N PHE A 91 -2.36 -6.95 11.74
CA PHE A 91 -3.68 -7.27 11.22
C PHE A 91 -3.83 -8.79 11.01
N THR A 92 -3.06 -9.57 11.74
CA THR A 92 -3.01 -11.03 11.62
C THR A 92 -4.32 -11.66 12.02
N ASN A 93 -4.78 -12.62 11.22
CA ASN A 93 -5.89 -13.47 11.59
C ASN A 93 -5.31 -14.69 12.32
N ILE A 94 -5.40 -14.69 13.65
CA ILE A 94 -4.80 -15.72 14.49
C ILE A 94 -5.44 -17.09 14.23
N ALA A 95 -6.75 -17.11 13.98
CA ALA A 95 -7.48 -18.36 13.79
C ALA A 95 -7.01 -19.14 12.56
N THR A 96 -6.69 -18.41 11.47
CA THR A 96 -6.25 -19.00 10.21
C THR A 96 -4.73 -18.94 10.04
N LYS A 97 -4.01 -18.30 10.98
CA LYS A 97 -2.58 -18.05 10.90
C LYS A 97 -2.17 -17.30 9.65
N GLU A 98 -3.01 -16.35 9.23
CA GLU A 98 -2.66 -15.44 8.16
C GLU A 98 -1.90 -14.27 8.77
N TYR A 99 -0.57 -14.36 8.76
CA TYR A 99 0.30 -13.32 9.33
C TYR A 99 0.36 -12.13 8.39
N ARG A 100 -0.11 -10.98 8.88
CA ARG A 100 -0.15 -9.77 8.07
C ARG A 100 -0.11 -8.53 8.93
N TYR A 101 0.54 -7.50 8.41
CA TYR A 101 0.50 -6.15 8.97
C TYR A 101 -0.23 -5.25 7.98
N GLN A 102 -0.78 -4.16 8.47
CA GLN A 102 -1.43 -3.19 7.61
C GLN A 102 -0.90 -1.81 7.90
N ALA A 103 -0.43 -1.11 6.87
CA ALA A 103 -0.04 0.28 6.95
C ALA A 103 -1.05 1.10 6.16
N VAL A 104 -1.51 2.22 6.75
CA VAL A 104 -2.51 3.08 6.14
C VAL A 104 -1.87 4.43 5.83
N PHE A 105 -2.02 4.87 4.59
CA PHE A 105 -1.42 6.10 4.09
C PHE A 105 -2.48 7.05 3.56
N SER A 106 -2.19 8.35 3.69
CA SER A 106 -2.93 9.39 3.00
C SER A 106 -2.11 9.79 1.78
N VAL A 107 -2.69 9.63 0.60
CA VAL A 107 -2.01 9.92 -0.67
C VAL A 107 -2.75 11.03 -1.38
N VAL A 108 -2.04 12.12 -1.69
CA VAL A 108 -2.61 13.30 -2.33
C VAL A 108 -2.22 13.32 -3.80
N THR A 109 -3.22 13.45 -4.66
CA THR A 109 -3.03 13.63 -6.10
C THR A 109 -3.74 14.89 -6.55
N ARG A 110 -3.26 15.47 -7.64
CA ARG A 110 -3.91 16.62 -8.24
C ARG A 110 -4.77 16.16 -9.40
N GLN A 111 -6.05 16.49 -9.37
CA GLN A 111 -7.01 16.03 -10.39
C GLN A 111 -6.62 16.45 -11.80
N PHE A 112 -6.13 17.67 -11.97
CA PHE A 112 -5.76 18.13 -13.29
C PHE A 112 -4.53 17.46 -13.88
N MET A 113 -3.83 16.63 -13.09
CA MET A 113 -2.70 15.82 -13.55
C MET A 113 -3.16 14.53 -14.23
N GLU A 114 -4.42 14.19 -14.12
CA GLU A 114 -5.00 13.02 -14.78
C GLU A 114 -5.28 13.35 -16.24
N GLU A 115 -5.09 12.38 -17.11
CA GLU A 115 -5.45 12.57 -18.51
C GLU A 115 -6.93 12.51 -18.76
#